data_fb1fac7acb70785c4838cc82a43aa4fa
#
_entry.id   fb1fac7acb70785c4838cc82a43aa4fa
#
_cell.length_a   1.000
_cell.length_b   1.000
_cell.length_c   1.000
_cell.angle_alpha   90.00
_cell.angle_beta   90.00
_cell.angle_gamma   90.00
#
_symmetry.space_group_name_H-M   'P 1'
#
loop_
_entity.id
_entity.type
_entity.pdbx_description
1 polymer ?
#
loop_
_entity_poly.entity_id
_entity_poly.type
_entity_poly.pdbx_seq_one_letter_code
_entity_poly.pdbx_strand_id
1 'polypeptide(L)'
;MENLSLSDRLILLQYAINKYETENILIEKLKNILLIKDIERTIDTLIGTQKVRRIGPDVLQNNVSHTGELPDLPAHLKPIMDSL
;
A
#
# COMPACT_ATOMS: atom_id res chain seq x y z
N MET A 1 10.83 14.52 -7.02
CA MET A 1 9.87 13.88 -6.10
C MET A 1 10.57 13.43 -4.84
N GLU A 2 9.97 13.68 -3.70
CA GLU A 2 10.54 13.27 -2.44
C GLU A 2 10.40 11.77 -2.24
N ASN A 3 11.42 11.17 -1.65
CA ASN A 3 11.37 9.77 -1.28
C ASN A 3 10.55 9.62 0.00
N LEU A 4 9.58 8.73 -0.04
CA LEU A 4 8.79 8.42 1.13
C LEU A 4 9.55 7.45 2.03
N SER A 5 9.43 7.61 3.34
CA SER A 5 10.02 6.67 4.29
C SER A 5 9.30 5.32 4.19
N LEU A 6 9.89 4.29 4.76
CA LEU A 6 9.24 2.98 4.80
C LEU A 6 7.90 3.07 5.53
N SER A 7 7.85 3.80 6.64
CA SER A 7 6.60 4.00 7.39
C SER A 7 5.51 4.62 6.52
N ASP A 8 5.87 5.66 5.77
CA ASP A 8 4.93 6.32 4.86
C ASP A 8 4.45 5.38 3.77
N ARG A 9 5.37 4.61 3.19
CA ARG A 9 5.01 3.64 2.15
C ARG A 9 4.08 2.56 2.68
N LEU A 10 4.31 2.06 3.90
CA LEU A 10 3.45 1.04 4.49
C LEU A 10 2.02 1.55 4.66
N ILE A 11 1.86 2.77 5.16
CA ILE A 11 0.55 3.36 5.35
C ILE A 11 -0.12 3.63 4.00
N LEU A 12 0.62 4.23 3.08
CA LEU A 12 0.11 4.57 1.75
C LEU A 12 -0.39 3.32 1.03
N LEU A 13 0.39 2.23 1.06
CA LEU A 13 0.02 0.99 0.40
C LEU A 13 -1.22 0.36 1.01
N GLN A 14 -1.38 0.42 2.32
CA GLN A 14 -2.59 -0.12 2.96
C GLN A 14 -3.84 0.63 2.50
N TYR A 15 -3.78 1.95 2.38
CA TYR A 15 -4.88 2.74 1.87
C TYR A 15 -5.13 2.47 0.38
N ALA A 16 -4.05 2.38 -0.39
CA ALA A 16 -4.16 2.12 -1.82
C ALA A 16 -4.75 0.73 -2.10
N ILE A 17 -4.44 -0.26 -1.27
CA ILE A 17 -4.99 -1.61 -1.41
C ILE A 17 -6.51 -1.61 -1.21
N ASN A 18 -7.03 -0.79 -0.31
CA ASN A 18 -8.47 -0.64 -0.17
C ASN A 18 -9.12 -0.06 -1.42
N LYS A 19 -8.40 0.77 -2.14
CA LYS A 19 -8.93 1.42 -3.35
C LYS A 19 -8.74 0.54 -4.60
N TYR A 20 -7.62 -0.15 -4.68
CA TYR A 20 -7.26 -1.00 -5.82
C TYR A 20 -6.78 -2.34 -5.29
N GLU A 21 -7.66 -3.32 -5.23
CA GLU A 21 -7.34 -4.61 -4.63
C GLU A 21 -6.42 -5.46 -5.51
N THR A 22 -6.38 -5.19 -6.81
CA THR A 22 -5.55 -5.94 -7.75
C THR A 22 -4.13 -5.40 -7.75
N GLU A 23 -3.16 -6.28 -7.53
CA GLU A 23 -1.74 -5.90 -7.45
C GLU A 23 -1.25 -5.20 -8.71
N ASN A 24 -1.64 -5.71 -9.89
CA ASN A 24 -1.24 -5.11 -11.16
C ASN A 24 -1.73 -3.67 -11.29
N ILE A 25 -2.98 -3.42 -10.91
CA ILE A 25 -3.54 -2.06 -10.96
C ILE A 25 -2.86 -1.18 -9.93
N LEU A 26 -2.61 -1.72 -8.74
CA LEU A 26 -1.94 -1.00 -7.67
C LEU A 26 -0.55 -0.52 -8.12
N ILE A 27 0.23 -1.41 -8.70
CA ILE A 27 1.56 -1.07 -9.22
C ILE A 27 1.45 -0.03 -10.32
N GLU A 28 0.50 -0.21 -11.25
CA GLU A 28 0.28 0.73 -12.34
C GLU A 28 -0.02 2.14 -11.85
N LYS A 29 -0.81 2.25 -10.78
CA LYS A 29 -1.16 3.55 -10.20
C LYS A 29 -0.02 4.17 -9.41
N LEU A 30 0.79 3.35 -8.76
CA LEU A 30 1.85 3.84 -7.86
C LEU A 30 3.21 4.02 -8.55
N LYS A 31 3.42 3.44 -9.74
CA LYS A 31 4.72 3.47 -10.39
C LYS A 31 5.21 4.88 -10.73
N ASN A 32 4.31 5.84 -10.84
CA ASN A 32 4.68 7.24 -11.12
C ASN A 32 5.10 7.99 -9.85
N ILE A 33 4.87 7.40 -8.70
CA ILE A 33 5.15 7.99 -7.40
C ILE A 33 6.32 7.28 -6.73
N LEU A 34 6.34 5.96 -6.83
CA LEU A 34 7.33 5.10 -6.19
C LEU A 34 8.00 4.21 -7.23
N LEU A 35 9.23 3.80 -6.95
CA LEU A 35 9.90 2.79 -7.75
C LEU A 35 9.17 1.46 -7.59
N ILE A 36 9.07 0.70 -8.68
CA ILE A 36 8.41 -0.60 -8.65
C ILE A 36 9.03 -1.50 -7.59
N LYS A 37 10.36 -1.48 -7.46
CA LYS A 37 11.07 -2.21 -6.42
C LYS A 37 10.58 -1.87 -5.02
N ASP A 38 10.36 -0.59 -4.76
CA ASP A 38 9.90 -0.14 -3.44
C ASP A 38 8.45 -0.56 -3.20
N ILE A 39 7.63 -0.53 -4.23
CA ILE A 39 6.24 -1.00 -4.15
C ILE A 39 6.23 -2.48 -3.77
N GLU A 40 7.00 -3.28 -4.49
CA GLU A 40 7.08 -4.73 -4.26
C GLU A 40 7.60 -5.05 -2.86
N ARG A 41 8.66 -4.38 -2.42
CA ARG A 41 9.22 -4.56 -1.08
C ARG A 41 8.23 -4.18 0.01
N THR A 42 7.48 -3.11 -0.21
CA THR A 42 6.48 -2.67 0.74
C THR A 42 5.36 -3.68 0.85
N ILE A 43 4.90 -4.22 -0.28
CA ILE A 43 3.87 -5.28 -0.29
C ILE A 43 4.39 -6.51 0.46
N ASP A 44 5.62 -6.94 0.18
CA ASP A 44 6.22 -8.09 0.86
C ASP A 44 6.30 -7.87 2.38
N THR A 45 6.67 -6.67 2.80
CA THR A 45 6.73 -6.31 4.21
C THR A 45 5.35 -6.37 4.85
N LEU A 46 4.33 -5.85 4.17
CA LEU A 46 2.96 -5.88 4.68
C LEU A 46 2.45 -7.31 4.80
N ILE A 47 2.77 -8.17 3.84
CA ILE A 47 2.39 -9.58 3.90
C ILE A 47 3.16 -10.29 5.03
N GLY A 48 4.46 -10.04 5.11
CA GLY A 48 5.32 -10.65 6.13
C GLY A 48 4.94 -10.26 7.55
N THR A 49 4.39 -9.07 7.74
CA THR A 49 3.93 -8.60 9.06
C THR A 49 2.44 -8.88 9.29
N GLN A 50 1.80 -9.58 8.38
CA GLN A 50 0.39 -9.98 8.45
C GLN A 50 -0.60 -8.81 8.42
N LYS A 51 -0.18 -7.67 7.93
CA LYS A 51 -1.07 -6.51 7.76
C LYS A 51 -1.88 -6.59 6.48
N VAL A 52 -1.40 -7.36 5.51
CA VAL A 52 -2.05 -7.57 4.22
C VAL A 52 -2.00 -9.07 3.92
N ARG A 53 -3.04 -9.58 3.29
CA ARG A 53 -3.10 -10.97 2.83
C ARG A 53 -3.22 -11.02 1.31
N ARG A 54 -2.57 -12.01 0.73
CA ARG A 54 -2.76 -12.32 -0.68
C ARG A 54 -3.86 -13.38 -0.80
N ILE A 55 -5.02 -12.98 -1.29
CA ILE A 55 -6.18 -13.85 -1.34
C ILE A 55 -6.44 -14.45 -2.73
N GLY A 56 -5.54 -14.18 -3.66
CA GLY A 56 -5.59 -14.76 -5.02
C GLY A 56 -4.30 -14.43 -5.73
N PRO A 57 -4.12 -14.92 -6.97
CA PRO A 57 -2.85 -14.70 -7.69
C PRO A 57 -2.47 -13.24 -7.83
N ASP A 58 -3.46 -12.35 -7.88
CA ASP A 58 -3.21 -10.92 -8.10
C ASP A 58 -4.08 -10.05 -7.20
N VAL A 59 -4.63 -10.62 -6.12
CA VAL A 59 -5.55 -9.88 -5.26
C VAL A 59 -4.97 -9.75 -3.85
N LEU A 60 -4.94 -8.53 -3.36
CA LEU A 60 -4.47 -8.19 -2.03
C LEU A 60 -5.62 -7.66 -1.19
N GLN A 61 -5.58 -7.91 0.11
CA GLN A 61 -6.60 -7.44 1.03
C GLN A 61 -5.95 -7.08 2.36
N ASN A 62 -6.35 -5.95 2.93
CA ASN A 62 -5.92 -5.59 4.28
C ASN A 62 -6.47 -6.60 5.28
N ASN A 63 -5.62 -7.02 6.20
CA ASN A 63 -5.97 -8.01 7.21
C ASN A 63 -6.48 -7.31 8.47
N VAL A 64 -7.65 -6.72 8.38
CA VAL A 64 -8.23 -5.95 9.48
C VAL A 64 -8.55 -6.81 10.70
N SER A 65 -8.76 -8.11 10.50
CA SER A 65 -8.97 -9.04 11.61
C SER A 65 -7.75 -9.13 12.51
N HIS A 66 -6.56 -8.95 11.94
CA HIS A 66 -5.30 -9.02 12.66
C HIS A 66 -4.86 -7.66 13.19
N THR A 67 -5.00 -6.61 12.38
CA THR A 67 -4.47 -5.28 12.69
C THR A 67 -5.51 -4.33 13.26
N GLY A 68 -6.78 -4.66 13.16
CA GLY A 68 -7.87 -3.74 13.49
C GLY A 68 -8.06 -2.72 12.37
N GLU A 69 -8.20 -1.46 12.74
CA GLU A 69 -8.37 -0.40 11.76
C GLU A 69 -7.04 -0.01 11.13
N LEU A 70 -7.11 0.58 9.93
CA LEU A 70 -5.92 1.14 9.30
C LEU A 70 -5.41 2.32 10.13
N PRO A 71 -4.09 2.55 10.14
CA PRO A 71 -3.55 3.73 10.82
C PRO A 71 -4.07 5.00 10.18
N ASP A 72 -4.06 6.09 10.92
CA ASP A 72 -4.48 7.39 10.40
C ASP A 72 -3.58 7.80 9.23
N LEU A 73 -4.19 8.34 8.18
CA LEU A 73 -3.44 8.81 7.02
C LEU A 73 -2.78 10.14 7.35
N PRO A 74 -1.44 10.21 7.36
CA PRO A 74 -0.73 11.47 7.60
C PRO A 74 -1.14 12.54 6.59
N ALA A 75 -1.16 13.79 7.04
CA ALA A 75 -1.57 14.90 6.20
C ALA A 75 -0.74 15.01 4.91
N HIS A 76 0.56 14.72 4.98
CA HIS A 76 1.44 14.81 3.81
C HIS A 76 1.19 13.71 2.78
N LEU A 77 0.49 12.65 3.15
CA LEU A 77 0.14 11.56 2.23
C LEU A 77 -1.24 11.75 1.58
N LYS A 78 -2.08 12.63 2.13
CA LYS A 78 -3.42 12.86 1.59
C LYS A 78 -3.42 13.31 0.13
N PRO A 79 -2.57 14.29 -0.28
CA PRO A 79 -2.54 14.68 -1.69
C PRO A 79 -2.15 13.53 -2.61
N ILE A 80 -1.27 12.64 -2.14
CA ILE A 80 -0.84 11.48 -2.92
C ILE A 80 -2.02 10.53 -3.11
N MET A 81 -2.74 10.23 -2.04
CA MET A 81 -3.92 9.37 -2.11
C MET A 81 -5.01 9.97 -2.99
N ASP A 82 -5.21 11.27 -2.91
CA ASP A 82 -6.23 11.94 -3.71
C ASP A 82 -5.92 11.87 -5.20
N SER A 83 -4.65 11.75 -5.57
CA SER A 83 -4.24 11.67 -6.97
C SER A 83 -4.27 10.23 -7.54
N LEU A 84 -4.51 9.23 -6.72
CA LEU A 84 -4.53 7.83 -7.17
C LEU A 84 -5.85 7.40 -7.81
#